data_edd6b3450fe643517e0da552795984be
#
_entry.id   edd6b3450fe643517e0da552795984be
#
_cell.length_a   1.000
_cell.length_b   1.000
_cell.length_c   1.000
_cell.angle_alpha   90.00
_cell.angle_beta   90.00
_cell.angle_gamma   90.00
#
_symmetry.space_group_name_H-M   'P 1'
#
loop_
_entity.id
_entity.type
_entity.pdbx_description
1 polymer ?
#
loop_
_entity_poly.entity_id
_entity_poly.type
_entity_poly.pdbx_seq_one_letter_code
_entity_poly.pdbx_strand_id
1 'polypeptide(L)'
;MKLDGKVMPFMNPRHLVEHGLSHIPEDRQKHGLVMSYSIADNEVLCTYYQPPFARGIQRMFPAIVENARSLIKRFDVRTPGEQVPAGNLSGGNQQKVIVARELSRPVRLLVANQPTRGLDVGSIEYIHQQIVVARDAGSAVLLISAELDEILSLSDRIAVMYHGQIVAIMEASQADRSELGLLMAGSKKA
;
A
#
# COMPACT_ATOMS: atom_id res chain seq x y z
N MET A 1 -15.59 -1.67 11.88
CA MET A 1 -15.37 -1.32 10.48
C MET A 1 -16.48 -1.94 9.63
N LYS A 2 -16.94 -1.28 8.57
CA LYS A 2 -17.83 -1.89 7.58
C LYS A 2 -17.06 -2.00 6.25
N LEU A 3 -17.21 -3.12 5.56
CA LEU A 3 -16.69 -3.34 4.20
C LEU A 3 -17.87 -3.83 3.36
N ASP A 4 -18.16 -3.18 2.23
CA ASP A 4 -19.34 -3.46 1.39
C ASP A 4 -20.65 -3.49 2.18
N GLY A 5 -20.84 -2.55 3.12
CA GLY A 5 -22.00 -2.45 3.97
C GLY A 5 -22.10 -3.48 5.09
N LYS A 6 -21.26 -4.53 5.11
CA LYS A 6 -21.23 -5.56 6.14
C LYS A 6 -20.34 -5.16 7.30
N VAL A 7 -20.82 -5.31 8.52
CA VAL A 7 -20.00 -5.13 9.72
C VAL A 7 -18.96 -6.23 9.76
N MET A 8 -17.68 -5.82 9.72
CA MET A 8 -16.57 -6.76 9.90
C MET A 8 -16.35 -6.91 11.41
N PRO A 9 -16.55 -8.12 11.98
CA PRO A 9 -16.18 -8.41 13.36
C PRO A 9 -14.67 -8.24 13.54
N PHE A 10 -14.19 -8.30 14.78
CA PHE A 10 -12.75 -8.26 15.05
C PHE A 10 -12.09 -9.45 14.34
N MET A 11 -11.44 -9.17 13.21
CA MET A 11 -10.83 -10.19 12.36
C MET A 11 -9.31 -10.15 12.52
N ASN A 12 -8.69 -11.32 12.42
CA ASN A 12 -7.23 -11.38 12.33
C ASN A 12 -6.77 -10.84 10.96
N PRO A 13 -5.50 -10.43 10.81
CA PRO A 13 -4.97 -9.86 9.55
C PRO A 13 -5.18 -10.77 8.33
N ARG A 14 -5.09 -12.10 8.49
CA ARG A 14 -5.32 -13.05 7.40
C ARG A 14 -6.72 -12.93 6.83
N HIS A 15 -7.75 -12.90 7.68
CA HIS A 15 -9.14 -12.74 7.22
C HIS A 15 -9.35 -11.42 6.51
N LEU A 16 -8.72 -10.33 6.96
CA LEU A 16 -8.82 -9.04 6.28
C LEU A 16 -8.21 -9.10 4.88
N VAL A 17 -7.05 -9.73 4.73
CA VAL A 17 -6.41 -9.98 3.43
C VAL A 17 -7.30 -10.80 2.51
N GLU A 18 -7.90 -11.90 3.01
CA GLU A 18 -8.80 -12.77 2.27
C GLU A 18 -10.10 -12.06 1.84
N HIS A 19 -10.50 -11.00 2.55
CA HIS A 19 -11.64 -10.15 2.21
C HIS A 19 -11.28 -8.95 1.33
N GLY A 20 -10.05 -8.89 0.82
CA GLY A 20 -9.62 -7.88 -0.14
C GLY A 20 -9.10 -6.58 0.49
N LEU A 21 -8.68 -6.61 1.76
CA LEU A 21 -7.92 -5.51 2.34
C LEU A 21 -6.46 -5.62 1.93
N SER A 22 -5.90 -4.54 1.40
CA SER A 22 -4.47 -4.37 1.10
C SER A 22 -3.89 -3.25 1.93
N HIS A 23 -2.63 -3.39 2.34
CA HIS A 23 -1.99 -2.41 3.21
C HIS A 23 -0.55 -2.12 2.77
N ILE A 24 -0.29 -0.86 2.45
CA ILE A 24 1.05 -0.32 2.26
C ILE A 24 1.42 0.36 3.58
N PRO A 25 2.37 -0.18 4.37
CA PRO A 25 2.73 0.35 5.68
C PRO A 25 3.66 1.56 5.57
N GLU A 26 3.65 2.42 6.59
CA GLU A 26 4.51 3.60 6.69
C GLU A 26 6.01 3.24 6.65
N ASP A 27 6.42 2.23 7.42
CA ASP A 27 7.79 1.75 7.44
C ASP A 27 7.91 0.44 6.63
N ARG A 28 8.40 0.60 5.40
CA ARG A 28 8.58 -0.52 4.45
C ARG A 28 9.57 -1.56 4.93
N GLN A 29 10.60 -1.16 5.69
CA GLN A 29 11.65 -2.08 6.14
C GLN A 29 11.26 -2.83 7.40
N LYS A 30 10.51 -2.20 8.30
CA LYS A 30 10.10 -2.79 9.56
C LYS A 30 8.80 -3.59 9.46
N HIS A 31 7.86 -3.11 8.64
CA HIS A 31 6.51 -3.65 8.58
C HIS A 31 6.09 -4.12 7.18
N GLY A 32 6.81 -3.69 6.13
CA GLY A 32 6.47 -4.01 4.75
C GLY A 32 7.15 -5.24 4.21
N LEU A 33 8.43 -5.44 4.52
CA LEU A 33 9.28 -6.48 3.95
C LEU A 33 10.01 -7.26 5.04
N VAL A 34 10.35 -8.50 4.73
CA VAL A 34 11.38 -9.25 5.45
C VAL A 34 12.69 -9.07 4.69
N MET A 35 13.55 -8.19 5.18
CA MET A 35 14.72 -7.69 4.44
C MET A 35 15.72 -8.78 4.03
N SER A 36 15.84 -9.84 4.84
CA SER A 36 16.70 -11.00 4.55
C SER A 36 16.07 -12.01 3.59
N TYR A 37 14.77 -11.92 3.31
CA TYR A 37 14.08 -12.82 2.40
C TYR A 37 14.25 -12.35 0.96
N SER A 38 14.17 -13.31 0.02
CA SER A 38 14.15 -13.03 -1.41
C SER A 38 12.94 -12.15 -1.79
N ILE A 39 13.04 -11.48 -2.94
CA ILE A 39 11.88 -10.79 -3.54
C ILE A 39 10.73 -11.78 -3.71
N ALA A 40 11.02 -12.99 -4.22
CA ALA A 40 10.02 -14.02 -4.44
C ALA A 40 9.27 -14.42 -3.16
N ASP A 41 9.96 -14.54 -2.03
CA ASP A 41 9.32 -14.82 -0.75
C ASP A 41 8.53 -13.63 -0.23
N ASN A 42 9.03 -12.40 -0.41
CA ASN A 42 8.32 -11.18 -0.02
C ASN A 42 7.02 -10.97 -0.81
N GLU A 43 7.00 -11.32 -2.10
CA GLU A 43 5.80 -11.18 -2.95
C GLU A 43 4.64 -12.09 -2.52
N VAL A 44 4.91 -13.17 -1.82
CA VAL A 44 3.88 -14.12 -1.37
C VAL A 44 3.61 -14.08 0.14
N LEU A 45 4.18 -13.12 0.90
CA LEU A 45 4.04 -13.05 2.36
C LEU A 45 2.59 -13.11 2.85
N CYS A 46 1.66 -12.49 2.10
CA CYS A 46 0.25 -12.45 2.47
C CYS A 46 -0.55 -13.66 1.96
N THR A 47 0.01 -14.47 1.03
CA THR A 47 -0.72 -15.50 0.29
C THR A 47 0.00 -16.85 0.22
N TYR A 48 1.18 -16.99 0.84
CA TYR A 48 2.04 -18.18 0.75
C TYR A 48 1.35 -19.50 1.08
N TYR A 49 0.24 -19.48 1.82
CA TYR A 49 -0.54 -20.64 2.26
C TYR A 49 -1.68 -21.01 1.30
N GLN A 50 -1.91 -20.17 0.27
CA GLN A 50 -3.00 -20.37 -0.69
C GLN A 50 -2.48 -21.00 -2.01
N PRO A 51 -3.32 -21.70 -2.77
CA PRO A 51 -3.01 -22.01 -4.16
C PRO A 51 -2.80 -20.72 -4.99
N PRO A 52 -1.86 -20.72 -5.93
CA PRO A 52 -1.01 -21.80 -6.39
C PRO A 52 0.28 -21.97 -5.56
N PHE A 53 0.51 -21.15 -4.53
CA PHE A 53 1.78 -21.07 -3.78
C PHE A 53 1.94 -22.19 -2.75
N ALA A 54 0.85 -22.86 -2.38
CA ALA A 54 0.89 -24.01 -1.48
C ALA A 54 -0.09 -25.13 -1.87
N ARG A 55 0.28 -26.37 -1.49
CA ARG A 55 -0.59 -27.55 -1.45
C ARG A 55 -0.52 -28.14 -0.06
N GLY A 56 -1.54 -27.90 0.77
CA GLY A 56 -1.50 -28.24 2.18
C GLY A 56 -0.35 -27.50 2.88
N ILE A 57 0.58 -28.23 3.50
CA ILE A 57 1.77 -27.69 4.18
C ILE A 57 2.97 -27.47 3.23
N GLN A 58 2.90 -27.95 2.00
CA GLN A 58 4.01 -27.88 1.06
C GLN A 58 3.96 -26.59 0.23
N ARG A 59 5.04 -25.81 0.26
CA ARG A 59 5.23 -24.64 -0.61
C ARG A 59 5.60 -25.06 -2.03
N MET A 60 4.99 -24.40 -3.02
CA MET A 60 5.17 -24.66 -4.44
C MET A 60 6.18 -23.63 -5.02
N PHE A 61 7.49 -23.87 -4.79
CA PHE A 61 8.56 -22.95 -5.19
C PHE A 61 8.51 -22.54 -6.68
N PRO A 62 8.25 -23.44 -7.65
CA PRO A 62 8.16 -23.01 -9.05
C PRO A 62 7.08 -21.96 -9.28
N ALA A 63 5.91 -22.10 -8.65
CA ALA A 63 4.82 -21.13 -8.77
C ALA A 63 5.16 -19.79 -8.11
N ILE A 64 5.87 -19.82 -6.97
CA ILE A 64 6.34 -18.62 -6.27
C ILE A 64 7.34 -17.85 -7.14
N VAL A 65 8.30 -18.55 -7.74
CA VAL A 65 9.32 -17.94 -8.61
C VAL A 65 8.69 -17.35 -9.86
N GLU A 66 7.77 -18.06 -10.51
CA GLU A 66 7.08 -17.57 -11.70
C GLU A 66 6.23 -16.34 -11.39
N ASN A 67 5.50 -16.35 -10.26
CA ASN A 67 4.76 -15.18 -9.79
C ASN A 67 5.69 -13.98 -9.61
N ALA A 68 6.82 -14.15 -8.93
CA ALA A 68 7.77 -13.08 -8.67
C ALA A 68 8.34 -12.49 -9.97
N ARG A 69 8.71 -13.34 -10.95
CA ARG A 69 9.17 -12.89 -12.27
C ARG A 69 8.13 -12.05 -12.99
N SER A 70 6.86 -12.50 -12.94
CA SER A 70 5.73 -11.76 -13.50
C SER A 70 5.54 -10.40 -12.83
N LEU A 71 5.57 -10.34 -11.49
CA LEU A 71 5.39 -9.12 -10.72
C LEU A 71 6.57 -8.14 -10.87
N ILE A 72 7.80 -8.63 -10.86
CA ILE A 72 9.00 -7.83 -11.14
C ILE A 72 8.86 -7.10 -12.47
N LYS A 73 8.42 -7.81 -13.52
CA LYS A 73 8.22 -7.23 -14.85
C LYS A 73 7.04 -6.24 -14.86
N ARG A 74 5.89 -6.65 -14.29
CA ARG A 74 4.66 -5.85 -14.31
C ARG A 74 4.79 -4.55 -13.53
N PHE A 75 5.51 -4.58 -12.40
CA PHE A 75 5.66 -3.43 -11.51
C PHE A 75 7.02 -2.72 -11.67
N ASP A 76 7.75 -3.03 -12.72
CA ASP A 76 9.05 -2.40 -13.03
C ASP A 76 10.00 -2.39 -11.82
N VAL A 77 10.14 -3.53 -11.14
CA VAL A 77 11.10 -3.67 -10.03
C VAL A 77 12.50 -3.87 -10.61
N ARG A 78 13.39 -2.92 -10.37
CA ARG A 78 14.78 -3.01 -10.85
C ARG A 78 15.58 -3.89 -9.92
N THR A 79 15.89 -5.10 -10.38
CA THR A 79 16.60 -6.13 -9.63
C THR A 79 17.37 -7.06 -10.57
N PRO A 80 18.50 -7.66 -10.15
CA PRO A 80 19.17 -8.72 -10.90
C PRO A 80 18.35 -10.02 -11.03
N GLY A 81 17.38 -10.24 -10.12
CA GLY A 81 16.53 -11.43 -10.15
C GLY A 81 15.64 -11.58 -8.92
N GLU A 82 14.72 -12.53 -8.97
CA GLU A 82 13.73 -12.79 -7.94
C GLU A 82 14.28 -13.38 -6.64
N GLN A 83 15.50 -13.95 -6.69
CA GLN A 83 16.16 -14.54 -5.52
C GLN A 83 16.98 -13.54 -4.70
N VAL A 84 17.11 -12.30 -5.18
CA VAL A 84 17.84 -11.24 -4.48
C VAL A 84 17.12 -10.90 -3.18
N PRO A 85 17.82 -10.79 -2.03
CA PRO A 85 17.25 -10.31 -0.80
C PRO A 85 16.66 -8.89 -0.95
N ALA A 86 15.47 -8.66 -0.40
CA ALA A 86 14.80 -7.36 -0.49
C ALA A 86 15.64 -6.22 0.11
N GLY A 87 16.50 -6.53 1.08
CA GLY A 87 17.43 -5.57 1.68
C GLY A 87 18.46 -4.98 0.71
N ASN A 88 18.73 -5.66 -0.40
CA ASN A 88 19.71 -5.20 -1.40
C ASN A 88 19.10 -4.24 -2.43
N LEU A 89 17.79 -3.99 -2.37
CA LEU A 89 17.11 -3.07 -3.27
C LEU A 89 17.21 -1.63 -2.78
N SER A 90 17.15 -0.67 -3.70
CA SER A 90 16.91 0.73 -3.37
C SER A 90 15.52 0.91 -2.73
N GLY A 91 15.34 2.00 -1.95
CA GLY A 91 14.06 2.30 -1.29
C GLY A 91 12.87 2.32 -2.25
N GLY A 92 13.03 2.89 -3.44
CA GLY A 92 11.98 2.89 -4.47
C GLY A 92 11.62 1.48 -4.95
N ASN A 93 12.63 0.62 -5.18
CA ASN A 93 12.35 -0.77 -5.59
C ASN A 93 11.79 -1.62 -4.45
N GLN A 94 12.20 -1.38 -3.19
CA GLN A 94 11.56 -2.00 -2.02
C GLN A 94 10.07 -1.66 -1.96
N GLN A 95 9.72 -0.40 -2.20
CA GLN A 95 8.33 0.05 -2.22
C GLN A 95 7.55 -0.57 -3.38
N LYS A 96 8.16 -0.68 -4.57
CA LYS A 96 7.55 -1.36 -5.72
C LYS A 96 7.25 -2.84 -5.43
N VAL A 97 8.10 -3.56 -4.68
CA VAL A 97 7.83 -4.94 -4.23
C VAL A 97 6.59 -4.99 -3.33
N ILE A 98 6.46 -4.06 -2.37
CA ILE A 98 5.28 -3.99 -1.50
C ILE A 98 4.02 -3.73 -2.33
N VAL A 99 4.06 -2.72 -3.20
CA VAL A 99 2.93 -2.36 -4.07
C VAL A 99 2.55 -3.52 -5.00
N ALA A 100 3.54 -4.20 -5.58
CA ALA A 100 3.33 -5.39 -6.42
C ALA A 100 2.58 -6.48 -5.65
N ARG A 101 3.04 -6.85 -4.46
CA ARG A 101 2.37 -7.82 -3.59
C ARG A 101 0.95 -7.41 -3.25
N GLU A 102 0.76 -6.16 -2.84
CA GLU A 102 -0.54 -5.68 -2.35
C GLU A 102 -1.57 -5.48 -3.47
N LEU A 103 -1.14 -5.10 -4.69
CA LEU A 103 -2.03 -4.84 -5.83
C LEU A 103 -2.10 -5.98 -6.86
N SER A 104 -1.37 -7.09 -6.65
CA SER A 104 -1.44 -8.26 -7.55
C SER A 104 -2.65 -9.15 -7.34
N ARG A 105 -3.39 -8.94 -6.27
CA ARG A 105 -4.60 -9.69 -5.88
C ARG A 105 -5.85 -8.79 -5.96
N PRO A 106 -7.07 -9.34 -5.94
CA PRO A 106 -8.28 -8.53 -5.89
C PRO A 106 -8.31 -7.65 -4.64
N VAL A 107 -8.34 -6.33 -4.82
CA VAL A 107 -8.36 -5.34 -3.74
C VAL A 107 -9.72 -4.67 -3.70
N ARG A 108 -10.35 -4.65 -2.52
CA ARG A 108 -11.58 -3.89 -2.23
C ARG A 108 -11.28 -2.60 -1.48
N LEU A 109 -10.32 -2.66 -0.55
CA LEU A 109 -9.86 -1.51 0.22
C LEU A 109 -8.34 -1.51 0.26
N LEU A 110 -7.74 -0.48 -0.28
CA LEU A 110 -6.31 -0.18 -0.12
C LEU A 110 -6.13 0.84 1.01
N VAL A 111 -5.37 0.48 2.03
CA VAL A 111 -4.88 1.40 3.05
C VAL A 111 -3.43 1.73 2.72
N ALA A 112 -3.17 2.94 2.24
CA ALA A 112 -1.83 3.41 1.90
C ALA A 112 -1.37 4.43 2.96
N ASN A 113 -0.44 4.01 3.82
CA ASN A 113 0.10 4.84 4.88
C ASN A 113 1.50 5.31 4.52
N GLN A 114 1.66 6.61 4.26
CA GLN A 114 2.92 7.26 3.85
C GLN A 114 3.59 6.55 2.66
N PRO A 115 2.84 6.24 1.57
CA PRO A 115 3.30 5.31 0.54
C PRO A 115 4.54 5.78 -0.21
N THR A 116 4.82 7.08 -0.20
CA THR A 116 5.92 7.70 -0.95
C THR A 116 7.04 8.24 -0.07
N ARG A 117 6.94 8.07 1.25
CA ARG A 117 7.90 8.64 2.20
C ARG A 117 9.33 8.20 1.91
N GLY A 118 10.22 9.20 1.69
CA GLY A 118 11.65 8.99 1.47
C GLY A 118 11.99 8.31 0.14
N LEU A 119 11.15 8.50 -0.89
CA LEU A 119 11.40 8.03 -2.24
C LEU A 119 11.90 9.17 -3.14
N ASP A 120 12.53 8.80 -4.25
CA ASP A 120 12.84 9.71 -5.34
C ASP A 120 11.58 10.06 -6.17
N VAL A 121 11.65 11.18 -6.92
CA VAL A 121 10.51 11.71 -7.68
C VAL A 121 9.90 10.68 -8.64
N GLY A 122 10.75 9.93 -9.36
CA GLY A 122 10.26 8.94 -10.32
C GLY A 122 9.55 7.76 -9.62
N SER A 123 10.01 7.37 -8.43
CA SER A 123 9.33 6.36 -7.62
C SER A 123 8.01 6.88 -7.05
N ILE A 124 7.94 8.15 -6.64
CA ILE A 124 6.70 8.81 -6.16
C ILE A 124 5.64 8.78 -7.26
N GLU A 125 5.96 9.29 -8.44
CA GLU A 125 5.04 9.32 -9.58
C GLU A 125 4.51 7.92 -9.93
N TYR A 126 5.40 6.93 -9.93
CA TYR A 126 5.02 5.55 -10.18
C TYR A 126 4.02 5.01 -9.14
N ILE A 127 4.28 5.22 -7.84
CA ILE A 127 3.38 4.76 -6.76
C ILE A 127 2.02 5.46 -6.85
N HIS A 128 2.00 6.77 -7.11
CA HIS A 128 0.76 7.52 -7.33
C HIS A 128 -0.07 6.91 -8.48
N GLN A 129 0.57 6.61 -9.61
CA GLN A 129 -0.10 5.96 -10.73
C GLN A 129 -0.70 4.60 -10.35
N GLN A 130 0.01 3.77 -9.56
CA GLN A 130 -0.52 2.48 -9.12
C GLN A 130 -1.72 2.62 -8.18
N ILE A 131 -1.72 3.64 -7.30
CA ILE A 131 -2.86 3.97 -6.43
C ILE A 131 -4.07 4.38 -7.26
N VAL A 132 -3.87 5.25 -8.26
CA VAL A 132 -4.94 5.69 -9.18
C VAL A 132 -5.50 4.51 -9.99
N VAL A 133 -4.64 3.65 -10.53
CA VAL A 133 -5.07 2.45 -11.27
C VAL A 133 -5.91 1.54 -10.37
N ALA A 134 -5.53 1.35 -9.10
CA ALA A 134 -6.32 0.54 -8.16
C ALA A 134 -7.70 1.16 -7.90
N ARG A 135 -7.78 2.50 -7.70
CA ARG A 135 -9.03 3.24 -7.55
C ARG A 135 -9.92 3.08 -8.78
N ASP A 136 -9.36 3.28 -9.98
CA ASP A 136 -10.10 3.21 -11.24
C ASP A 136 -10.59 1.79 -11.55
N ALA A 137 -9.91 0.78 -11.01
CA ALA A 137 -10.37 -0.61 -11.01
C ALA A 137 -11.49 -0.90 -9.98
N GLY A 138 -11.95 0.10 -9.21
CA GLY A 138 -13.06 0.00 -8.28
C GLY A 138 -12.66 -0.25 -6.82
N SER A 139 -11.38 -0.15 -6.47
CA SER A 139 -10.95 -0.22 -5.08
C SER A 139 -11.26 1.08 -4.33
N ALA A 140 -11.76 0.99 -3.11
CA ALA A 140 -11.72 2.12 -2.18
C ALA A 140 -10.28 2.34 -1.71
N VAL A 141 -9.86 3.61 -1.60
CA VAL A 141 -8.50 3.96 -1.14
C VAL A 141 -8.60 4.84 0.10
N LEU A 142 -7.92 4.44 1.17
CA LEU A 142 -7.63 5.27 2.33
C LEU A 142 -6.16 5.65 2.28
N LEU A 143 -5.89 6.87 1.81
CA LEU A 143 -4.54 7.45 1.78
C LEU A 143 -4.28 8.20 3.09
N ILE A 144 -3.19 7.89 3.75
CA ILE A 144 -2.71 8.59 4.95
C ILE A 144 -1.35 9.17 4.59
N SER A 145 -1.22 10.48 4.60
CA SER A 145 0.03 11.16 4.26
C SER A 145 0.18 12.47 5.04
N ALA A 146 1.41 12.84 5.33
CA ALA A 146 1.78 14.17 5.82
C ALA A 146 2.12 15.14 4.68
N GLU A 147 2.28 14.62 3.46
CA GLU A 147 2.62 15.41 2.27
C GLU A 147 1.35 16.01 1.67
N LEU A 148 1.17 17.33 1.81
CA LEU A 148 -0.03 18.03 1.32
C LEU A 148 -0.22 17.87 -0.19
N ASP A 149 0.86 17.88 -0.97
CA ASP A 149 0.79 17.73 -2.43
C ASP A 149 0.26 16.35 -2.83
N GLU A 150 0.65 15.29 -2.11
CA GLU A 150 0.13 13.94 -2.32
C GLU A 150 -1.37 13.87 -2.02
N ILE A 151 -1.80 14.42 -0.88
CA ILE A 151 -3.21 14.43 -0.48
C ILE A 151 -4.06 15.24 -1.47
N LEU A 152 -3.64 16.45 -1.83
CA LEU A 152 -4.39 17.33 -2.73
C LEU A 152 -4.51 16.75 -4.14
N SER A 153 -3.48 16.02 -4.62
CA SER A 153 -3.46 15.47 -5.98
C SER A 153 -4.24 14.16 -6.15
N LEU A 154 -4.37 13.37 -5.08
CA LEU A 154 -4.92 12.02 -5.17
C LEU A 154 -6.28 11.83 -4.51
N SER A 155 -6.70 12.74 -3.63
CA SER A 155 -7.89 12.53 -2.82
C SER A 155 -9.12 13.19 -3.40
N ASP A 156 -10.29 12.57 -3.26
CA ASP A 156 -11.60 13.18 -3.51
C ASP A 156 -12.08 13.94 -2.27
N ARG A 157 -11.82 13.38 -1.08
CA ARG A 157 -12.18 13.94 0.22
C ARG A 157 -10.99 13.91 1.15
N ILE A 158 -10.86 14.96 1.95
CA ILE A 158 -9.74 15.12 2.88
C ILE A 158 -10.31 15.20 4.31
N ALA A 159 -9.76 14.34 5.19
CA ALA A 159 -9.99 14.41 6.63
C ALA A 159 -8.69 14.84 7.31
N VAL A 160 -8.71 15.94 8.02
CA VAL A 160 -7.56 16.44 8.80
C VAL A 160 -7.62 15.88 10.21
N MET A 161 -6.53 15.26 10.64
CA MET A 161 -6.40 14.69 11.99
C MET A 161 -5.40 15.51 12.81
N TYR A 162 -5.79 15.84 14.04
CA TYR A 162 -4.93 16.51 15.01
C TYR A 162 -5.15 15.91 16.40
N HIS A 163 -4.08 15.56 17.10
CA HIS A 163 -4.12 14.90 18.41
C HIS A 163 -5.12 13.73 18.51
N GLY A 164 -5.17 12.88 17.50
CA GLY A 164 -6.04 11.69 17.46
C GLY A 164 -7.51 11.97 17.19
N GLN A 165 -7.87 13.20 16.83
CA GLN A 165 -9.24 13.62 16.49
C GLN A 165 -9.30 14.13 15.07
N ILE A 166 -10.38 13.81 14.35
CA ILE A 166 -10.69 14.44 13.06
C ILE A 166 -11.23 15.84 13.34
N VAL A 167 -10.47 16.87 12.95
CA VAL A 167 -10.79 18.27 13.19
C VAL A 167 -11.51 18.93 12.01
N ALA A 168 -11.42 18.37 10.81
CA ALA A 168 -12.15 18.83 9.63
C ALA A 168 -12.33 17.69 8.63
N ILE A 169 -13.41 17.74 7.84
CA ILE A 169 -13.63 16.91 6.65
C ILE A 169 -14.12 17.82 5.54
N MET A 170 -13.51 17.76 4.36
CA MET A 170 -13.87 18.59 3.22
C MET A 170 -13.66 17.87 1.88
N GLU A 171 -14.29 18.36 0.82
CA GLU A 171 -14.00 17.93 -0.53
C GLU A 171 -12.64 18.49 -0.97
N ALA A 172 -11.84 17.70 -1.68
CA ALA A 172 -10.51 18.13 -2.10
C ALA A 172 -10.55 19.39 -3.02
N SER A 173 -11.60 19.52 -3.82
CA SER A 173 -11.83 20.69 -4.69
C SER A 173 -12.03 21.99 -3.93
N GLN A 174 -12.36 21.93 -2.65
CA GLN A 174 -12.59 23.09 -1.76
C GLN A 174 -11.43 23.31 -0.79
N ALA A 175 -10.46 22.41 -0.79
CA ALA A 175 -9.35 22.46 0.15
C ALA A 175 -8.30 23.51 -0.26
N ASP A 176 -7.96 24.39 0.67
CA ASP A 176 -6.84 25.31 0.54
C ASP A 176 -5.62 24.81 1.30
N ARG A 177 -4.44 24.89 0.66
CA ARG A 177 -3.17 24.40 1.25
C ARG A 177 -2.84 25.07 2.58
N SER A 178 -3.06 26.38 2.67
CA SER A 178 -2.74 27.14 3.88
C SER A 178 -3.69 26.79 5.01
N GLU A 179 -4.98 26.62 4.68
CA GLU A 179 -5.99 26.19 5.65
C GLU A 179 -5.70 24.78 6.18
N LEU A 180 -5.38 23.82 5.31
CA LEU A 180 -4.97 22.47 5.72
C LEU A 180 -3.78 22.51 6.65
N GLY A 181 -2.73 23.32 6.33
CA GLY A 181 -1.57 23.49 7.17
C GLY A 181 -1.90 24.02 8.58
N LEU A 182 -2.80 25.00 8.67
CA LEU A 182 -3.26 25.55 9.96
C LEU A 182 -4.05 24.52 10.78
N LEU A 183 -4.92 23.75 10.13
CA LEU A 183 -5.69 22.68 10.78
C LEU A 183 -4.77 21.57 11.29
N MET A 184 -3.78 21.15 10.51
CA MET A 184 -2.77 20.16 10.91
C MET A 184 -1.89 20.64 12.08
N ALA A 185 -1.66 21.97 12.19
CA ALA A 185 -0.95 22.58 13.31
C ALA A 185 -1.84 22.84 14.53
N GLY A 186 -3.15 22.55 14.45
CA GLY A 186 -4.10 22.82 15.54
C GLY A 186 -4.40 24.31 15.78
N SER A 187 -4.02 25.18 14.84
CA SER A 187 -4.16 26.63 14.99
C SER A 187 -5.56 27.14 14.63
N LYS A 188 -6.40 26.30 14.01
CA LYS A 188 -7.80 26.61 13.66
C LYS A 188 -8.68 25.45 14.13
N LYS A 189 -9.70 25.75 14.96
CA LYS A 189 -10.81 24.81 15.18
C LYS A 189 -11.83 25.05 14.06
N ALA A 190 -12.23 23.96 13.38
CA ALA A 190 -13.31 24.00 12.41
C ALA A 190 -14.65 24.30 13.07
#